data_6a47d06f887609394f9f0531889f5c84
#
_entry.id   6a47d06f887609394f9f0531889f5c84
#
_cell.length_a   1.000
_cell.length_b   1.000
_cell.length_c   1.000
_cell.angle_alpha   90.00
_cell.angle_beta   90.00
_cell.angle_gamma   90.00
#
_symmetry.space_group_name_H-M   'P 1'
#
loop_
_entity.id
_entity.type
_entity.pdbx_description
1 polymer ?
#
loop_
_entity_poly.entity_id
_entity_poly.type
_entity_poly.pdbx_seq_one_letter_code
_entity_poly.pdbx_strand_id
1 'polypeptide(L)'
;MRIDIITCCPELLESPLNHSIVQRAKDKGLAEIYVHNLRDYTLDKHRKVDDYAFGFGAGMVLQVEPIDRCISALKAERNYDEVIFTAPDGERFDQKAANTLSLCKNIIILCGHYKGVDQRVRDHFITKEYTIGDFVLTGGEIPAALMTDAIVRLLPGALGDVESALNDSFQDGLLEPGVYTRPAEYKGWKVPDILLSGNQAKVEDWLYDESLRHTKERRPDLLGDNTNDLH
;
A
#
# COMPACT_ATOMS: atom_id res chain seq x y z
N MET A 1 4.42 12.41 8.31
CA MET A 1 3.70 11.15 8.62
C MET A 1 4.64 10.15 9.27
N ARG A 2 4.21 9.39 10.26
CA ARG A 2 5.00 8.27 10.80
C ARG A 2 4.33 6.92 10.54
N ILE A 3 5.13 5.93 10.14
CA ILE A 3 4.71 4.54 9.88
C ILE A 3 5.61 3.63 10.70
N ASP A 4 5.04 2.89 11.65
CA ASP A 4 5.71 1.89 12.45
C ASP A 4 5.29 0.49 11.96
N ILE A 5 6.23 -0.30 11.46
CA ILE A 5 5.97 -1.65 10.92
C ILE A 5 6.48 -2.68 11.91
N ILE A 6 5.59 -3.54 12.39
CA ILE A 6 5.91 -4.62 13.34
C ILE A 6 6.03 -5.93 12.56
N THR A 7 7.16 -6.59 12.65
CA THR A 7 7.44 -7.84 11.93
C THR A 7 8.36 -8.77 12.72
N CYS A 8 8.33 -10.05 12.44
CA CYS A 8 9.34 -11.01 12.91
C CYS A 8 10.50 -11.23 11.91
N CYS A 9 10.45 -10.61 10.73
CA CYS A 9 11.44 -10.72 9.65
C CYS A 9 11.81 -9.33 9.10
N PRO A 10 12.45 -8.44 9.88
CA PRO A 10 12.72 -7.05 9.48
C PRO A 10 13.59 -6.93 8.22
N GLU A 11 14.44 -7.91 7.94
CA GLU A 11 15.35 -7.92 6.79
C GLU A 11 14.60 -7.88 5.45
N LEU A 12 13.37 -8.39 5.40
CA LEU A 12 12.53 -8.35 4.19
C LEU A 12 12.09 -6.94 3.80
N LEU A 13 12.19 -5.99 4.73
CA LEU A 13 11.78 -4.60 4.53
C LEU A 13 12.95 -3.66 4.23
N GLU A 14 14.20 -4.10 4.38
CA GLU A 14 15.37 -3.23 4.22
C GLU A 14 15.44 -2.61 2.82
N SER A 15 15.32 -3.42 1.77
CA SER A 15 15.44 -2.91 0.40
C SER A 15 14.25 -2.02 0.00
N PRO A 16 12.97 -2.42 0.10
CA PRO A 16 11.87 -1.62 -0.40
C PRO A 16 11.69 -0.30 0.34
N LEU A 17 12.08 -0.21 1.61
CA LEU A 17 11.90 1.01 2.41
C LEU A 17 13.10 1.97 2.38
N ASN A 18 14.23 1.60 1.75
CA ASN A 18 15.46 2.39 1.75
C ASN A 18 15.95 2.79 0.35
N HIS A 19 15.04 2.81 -0.64
CA HIS A 19 15.36 3.22 -2.01
C HIS A 19 14.26 4.09 -2.61
N SER A 20 14.60 4.73 -3.75
CA SER A 20 13.67 5.47 -4.62
C SER A 20 12.84 6.55 -3.90
N ILE A 21 11.53 6.57 -4.12
CA ILE A 21 10.60 7.60 -3.61
C ILE A 21 10.47 7.53 -2.09
N VAL A 22 10.38 6.32 -1.53
CA VAL A 22 10.27 6.13 -0.08
C VAL A 22 11.50 6.71 0.64
N GLN A 23 12.72 6.41 0.16
CA GLN A 23 13.94 6.99 0.74
C GLN A 23 13.96 8.52 0.59
N ARG A 24 13.60 9.05 -0.58
CA ARG A 24 13.54 10.51 -0.79
C ARG A 24 12.54 11.20 0.13
N ALA A 25 11.39 10.57 0.39
CA ALA A 25 10.41 11.12 1.32
C ALA A 25 10.94 11.15 2.76
N LYS A 26 11.70 10.13 3.17
CA LYS A 26 12.41 10.10 4.47
C LYS A 26 13.46 11.21 4.54
N ASP A 27 14.30 11.34 3.52
CA ASP A 27 15.37 12.37 3.46
C ASP A 27 14.80 13.79 3.52
N LYS A 28 13.61 14.00 2.97
CA LYS A 28 12.89 15.28 3.02
C LYS A 28 12.12 15.49 4.32
N GLY A 29 12.08 14.51 5.24
CA GLY A 29 11.32 14.58 6.49
C GLY A 29 9.80 14.50 6.30
N LEU A 30 9.33 14.04 5.15
CA LEU A 30 7.90 13.88 4.85
C LEU A 30 7.32 12.63 5.50
N ALA A 31 8.13 11.57 5.58
CA ALA A 31 7.80 10.31 6.22
C ALA A 31 8.91 9.86 7.17
N GLU A 32 8.51 9.35 8.33
CA GLU A 32 9.36 8.60 9.26
C GLU A 32 8.89 7.15 9.24
N ILE A 33 9.76 6.21 8.90
CA ILE A 33 9.41 4.79 8.79
C ILE A 33 10.33 4.00 9.70
N TYR A 34 9.75 3.28 10.66
CA TYR A 34 10.46 2.46 11.63
C TYR A 34 10.01 1.01 11.50
N VAL A 35 10.95 0.10 11.51
CA VAL A 35 10.70 -1.34 11.50
C VAL A 35 11.06 -1.91 12.87
N HIS A 36 10.06 -2.50 13.53
CA HIS A 36 10.19 -3.08 14.86
C HIS A 36 10.28 -4.60 14.74
N ASN A 37 11.39 -5.15 15.22
CA ASN A 37 11.53 -6.59 15.32
C ASN A 37 10.71 -7.09 16.51
N LEU A 38 9.66 -7.85 16.24
CA LEU A 38 8.78 -8.40 17.26
C LEU A 38 9.54 -9.23 18.31
N ARG A 39 10.67 -9.83 17.92
CA ARG A 39 11.52 -10.61 18.82
C ARG A 39 12.18 -9.78 19.92
N ASP A 40 12.21 -8.45 19.82
CA ASP A 40 12.73 -7.57 20.86
C ASP A 40 11.72 -7.33 21.99
N TYR A 41 10.46 -7.71 21.78
CA TYR A 41 9.35 -7.51 22.71
C TYR A 41 8.90 -8.81 23.42
N THR A 42 9.55 -9.95 23.16
CA THR A 42 9.29 -11.19 23.90
C THR A 42 10.16 -11.28 25.15
N LEU A 43 9.63 -11.90 26.21
CA LEU A 43 10.37 -12.24 27.43
C LEU A 43 10.99 -13.64 27.37
N ASP A 44 10.73 -14.39 26.28
CA ASP A 44 11.33 -15.71 26.07
C ASP A 44 12.85 -15.60 25.85
N LYS A 45 13.63 -16.43 26.59
CA LYS A 45 15.11 -16.42 26.52
C LYS A 45 15.65 -16.77 25.13
N HIS A 46 14.88 -17.45 24.30
CA HIS A 46 15.22 -17.83 22.93
C HIS A 46 14.58 -16.89 21.91
N ARG A 47 13.96 -15.79 22.37
CA ARG A 47 13.32 -14.77 21.53
C ARG A 47 12.21 -15.35 20.66
N LYS A 48 11.48 -16.38 21.15
CA LYS A 48 10.32 -16.92 20.47
C LYS A 48 9.17 -15.92 20.51
N VAL A 49 8.44 -15.83 19.39
CA VAL A 49 7.27 -14.96 19.22
C VAL A 49 6.05 -15.72 18.71
N ASP A 50 6.18 -17.02 18.53
CA ASP A 50 5.17 -17.91 17.98
C ASP A 50 5.03 -19.17 18.82
N ASP A 51 3.83 -19.79 18.78
CA ASP A 51 3.53 -21.04 19.48
C ASP A 51 2.45 -21.82 18.73
N TYR A 52 2.21 -23.06 19.15
CA TYR A 52 1.16 -23.90 18.60
C TYR A 52 -0.24 -23.29 18.87
N ALA A 53 -1.11 -23.38 17.88
CA ALA A 53 -2.50 -22.97 18.05
C ALA A 53 -3.23 -23.90 19.03
N PHE A 54 -4.13 -23.35 19.85
CA PHE A 54 -5.09 -24.16 20.58
C PHE A 54 -6.04 -24.87 19.61
N GLY A 55 -6.49 -26.04 19.98
CA GLY A 55 -7.33 -26.90 19.13
C GLY A 55 -6.46 -27.78 18.23
N PHE A 56 -6.97 -28.10 17.04
CA PHE A 56 -6.29 -28.99 16.11
C PHE A 56 -5.79 -28.24 14.90
N GLY A 57 -4.53 -28.46 14.51
CA GLY A 57 -3.95 -27.91 13.29
C GLY A 57 -2.42 -27.92 13.29
N ALA A 58 -1.83 -28.07 12.11
CA ALA A 58 -0.40 -27.91 11.92
C ALA A 58 -0.06 -26.41 11.74
N GLY A 59 1.08 -26.01 12.26
CA GLY A 59 1.65 -24.67 12.09
C GLY A 59 1.59 -23.84 13.38
N MET A 60 2.35 -22.73 13.34
CA MET A 60 2.55 -21.82 14.46
C MET A 60 1.69 -20.57 14.29
N VAL A 61 1.42 -19.86 15.38
CA VAL A 61 0.67 -18.60 15.41
C VAL A 61 1.51 -17.59 16.18
N LEU A 62 1.56 -16.35 15.72
CA LEU A 62 2.23 -15.27 16.45
C LEU A 62 1.48 -15.01 17.77
N GLN A 63 2.24 -14.99 18.87
CA GLN A 63 1.73 -14.86 20.23
C GLN A 63 1.19 -13.46 20.51
N VAL A 64 0.14 -13.38 21.31
CA VAL A 64 -0.48 -12.12 21.73
C VAL A 64 0.47 -11.24 22.54
N GLU A 65 1.25 -11.82 23.47
CA GLU A 65 2.06 -11.04 24.43
C GLU A 65 3.16 -10.20 23.81
N PRO A 66 4.02 -10.69 22.87
CA PRO A 66 5.01 -9.85 22.21
C PRO A 66 4.35 -8.72 21.40
N ILE A 67 3.24 -9.00 20.73
CA ILE A 67 2.51 -8.02 19.93
C ILE A 67 1.91 -6.93 20.83
N ASP A 68 1.25 -7.32 21.92
CA ASP A 68 0.72 -6.37 22.90
C ASP A 68 1.81 -5.46 23.44
N ARG A 69 2.95 -6.02 23.89
CA ARG A 69 4.06 -5.21 24.42
C ARG A 69 4.59 -4.22 23.38
N CYS A 70 4.72 -4.63 22.13
CA CYS A 70 5.18 -3.76 21.06
C CYS A 70 4.18 -2.64 20.80
N ILE A 71 2.91 -2.95 20.57
CA ILE A 71 1.87 -1.95 20.28
C ILE A 71 1.67 -1.02 21.49
N SER A 72 1.65 -1.57 22.71
CA SER A 72 1.49 -0.78 23.95
C SER A 72 2.66 0.18 24.17
N ALA A 73 3.90 -0.25 23.90
CA ALA A 73 5.07 0.62 23.96
C ALA A 73 4.96 1.77 22.94
N LEU A 74 4.58 1.48 21.71
CA LEU A 74 4.38 2.50 20.67
C LEU A 74 3.26 3.48 21.03
N LYS A 75 2.12 2.97 21.51
CA LYS A 75 0.99 3.80 21.95
C LYS A 75 1.27 4.62 23.21
N ALA A 76 2.24 4.23 24.05
CA ALA A 76 2.68 5.03 25.18
C ALA A 76 3.49 6.26 24.75
N GLU A 77 4.15 6.22 23.57
CA GLU A 77 4.93 7.35 23.06
C GLU A 77 4.07 8.37 22.31
N ARG A 78 3.01 7.90 21.61
CA ARG A 78 2.15 8.73 20.75
C ARG A 78 0.79 8.13 20.47
N ASN A 79 -0.14 8.97 19.99
CA ASN A 79 -1.41 8.49 19.46
C ASN A 79 -1.24 8.00 18.03
N TYR A 80 -1.84 6.85 17.71
CA TYR A 80 -1.92 6.31 16.36
C TYR A 80 -3.35 6.43 15.85
N ASP A 81 -3.46 6.87 14.59
CA ASP A 81 -4.74 7.01 13.91
C ASP A 81 -5.32 5.66 13.53
N GLU A 82 -4.43 4.73 13.08
CA GLU A 82 -4.81 3.38 12.70
C GLU A 82 -3.74 2.34 13.14
N VAL A 83 -4.22 1.15 13.47
CA VAL A 83 -3.41 -0.06 13.64
C VAL A 83 -3.89 -1.08 12.63
N ILE A 84 -3.08 -1.31 11.62
CA ILE A 84 -3.42 -2.08 10.43
C ILE A 84 -2.82 -3.47 10.54
N PHE A 85 -3.58 -4.50 10.20
CA PHE A 85 -3.08 -5.86 10.05
C PHE A 85 -3.14 -6.29 8.59
N THR A 86 -2.04 -6.84 8.07
CA THR A 86 -1.99 -7.42 6.73
C THR A 86 -2.47 -8.86 6.78
N ALA A 87 -3.65 -9.13 6.25
CA ALA A 87 -4.32 -10.42 6.34
C ALA A 87 -4.98 -10.80 5.01
N PRO A 88 -5.02 -12.09 4.62
CA PRO A 88 -5.65 -12.51 3.37
C PRO A 88 -7.17 -12.34 3.37
N ASP A 89 -7.80 -12.28 4.53
CA ASP A 89 -9.23 -12.11 4.75
C ASP A 89 -9.64 -10.66 5.09
N GLY A 90 -8.71 -9.71 4.97
CA GLY A 90 -8.96 -8.28 5.15
C GLY A 90 -9.71 -7.65 3.98
N GLU A 91 -10.13 -6.39 4.16
CA GLU A 91 -10.64 -5.54 3.08
C GLU A 91 -9.57 -5.36 2.00
N ARG A 92 -9.99 -5.30 0.72
CA ARG A 92 -9.03 -5.10 -0.37
C ARG A 92 -8.39 -3.72 -0.30
N PHE A 93 -7.08 -3.67 -0.21
CA PHE A 93 -6.33 -2.43 -0.29
C PHE A 93 -6.34 -1.90 -1.73
N ASP A 94 -6.90 -0.72 -1.91
CA ASP A 94 -7.02 -0.01 -3.19
C ASP A 94 -6.50 1.43 -3.08
N GLN A 95 -6.59 2.20 -4.17
CA GLN A 95 -6.15 3.60 -4.20
C GLN A 95 -6.93 4.47 -3.21
N LYS A 96 -8.22 4.21 -3.01
CA LYS A 96 -9.06 4.95 -2.05
C LYS A 96 -8.58 4.72 -0.61
N ALA A 97 -8.23 3.49 -0.28
CA ALA A 97 -7.63 3.16 1.02
C ALA A 97 -6.28 3.87 1.19
N ALA A 98 -5.41 3.85 0.17
CA ALA A 98 -4.13 4.57 0.19
C ALA A 98 -4.32 6.07 0.39
N ASN A 99 -5.26 6.70 -0.34
CA ASN A 99 -5.60 8.12 -0.20
C ASN A 99 -6.06 8.44 1.24
N THR A 100 -6.94 7.62 1.81
CA THR A 100 -7.43 7.80 3.19
C THR A 100 -6.28 7.70 4.20
N LEU A 101 -5.44 6.67 4.08
CA LEU A 101 -4.32 6.46 4.99
C LEU A 101 -3.22 7.51 4.85
N SER A 102 -3.05 8.12 3.67
CA SER A 102 -2.07 9.20 3.48
C SER A 102 -2.40 10.47 4.28
N LEU A 103 -3.64 10.63 4.74
CA LEU A 103 -4.08 11.73 5.59
C LEU A 103 -3.80 11.48 7.09
N CYS A 104 -3.47 10.25 7.47
CA CYS A 104 -3.11 9.91 8.85
C CYS A 104 -1.75 10.51 9.23
N LYS A 105 -1.60 10.81 10.51
CA LYS A 105 -0.32 11.31 11.07
C LYS A 105 0.59 10.16 11.48
N ASN A 106 0.02 9.15 12.14
CA ASN A 106 0.74 8.00 12.67
C ASN A 106 -0.05 6.73 12.43
N ILE A 107 0.57 5.72 11.83
CA ILE A 107 -0.03 4.40 11.64
C ILE A 107 0.93 3.29 12.10
N ILE A 108 0.36 2.21 12.60
CA ILE A 108 1.08 0.95 12.83
C ILE A 108 0.63 -0.04 11.75
N ILE A 109 1.57 -0.80 11.19
CA ILE A 109 1.28 -1.93 10.30
C ILE A 109 1.86 -3.18 10.94
N LEU A 110 1.00 -4.12 11.34
CA LEU A 110 1.38 -5.42 11.85
C LEU A 110 1.45 -6.42 10.69
N CYS A 111 2.63 -7.01 10.49
CA CYS A 111 2.84 -8.06 9.51
C CYS A 111 2.45 -9.42 10.11
N GLY A 112 1.52 -10.13 9.46
CA GLY A 112 1.25 -11.54 9.78
C GLY A 112 2.39 -12.43 9.31
N HIS A 113 2.57 -13.56 10.00
CA HIS A 113 3.50 -14.62 9.61
C HIS A 113 2.94 -15.98 10.05
N TYR A 114 3.50 -17.09 9.55
CA TYR A 114 3.02 -18.45 9.88
C TYR A 114 1.54 -18.66 9.49
N LYS A 115 0.70 -19.06 10.49
CA LYS A 115 -0.76 -19.19 10.34
C LYS A 115 -1.51 -17.88 10.61
N GLY A 116 -0.81 -16.82 10.93
CA GLY A 116 -1.37 -15.53 11.30
C GLY A 116 -1.01 -15.14 12.74
N VAL A 117 -1.82 -14.27 13.31
CA VAL A 117 -1.67 -13.77 14.69
C VAL A 117 -2.77 -14.35 15.59
N ASP A 118 -2.53 -14.37 16.89
CA ASP A 118 -3.56 -14.73 17.88
C ASP A 118 -4.79 -13.83 17.68
N GLN A 119 -5.99 -14.44 17.68
CA GLN A 119 -7.23 -13.71 17.38
C GLN A 119 -7.48 -12.55 18.34
N ARG A 120 -7.03 -12.66 19.59
CA ARG A 120 -7.12 -11.56 20.59
C ARG A 120 -6.40 -10.30 20.15
N VAL A 121 -5.34 -10.41 19.33
CA VAL A 121 -4.66 -9.25 18.73
C VAL A 121 -5.61 -8.54 17.77
N ARG A 122 -6.27 -9.29 16.89
CA ARG A 122 -7.24 -8.74 15.93
C ARG A 122 -8.40 -8.06 16.65
N ASP A 123 -8.94 -8.71 17.67
CA ASP A 123 -10.14 -8.24 18.39
C ASP A 123 -9.89 -6.98 19.25
N HIS A 124 -8.64 -6.77 19.73
CA HIS A 124 -8.39 -5.72 20.72
C HIS A 124 -7.44 -4.60 20.26
N PHE A 125 -6.61 -4.84 19.27
CA PHE A 125 -5.60 -3.87 18.86
C PHE A 125 -5.78 -3.35 17.43
N ILE A 126 -6.34 -4.17 16.53
CA ILE A 126 -6.43 -3.85 15.11
C ILE A 126 -7.66 -2.98 14.85
N THR A 127 -7.46 -1.91 14.08
CA THR A 127 -8.54 -1.01 13.65
C THR A 127 -8.95 -1.25 12.21
N LYS A 128 -8.00 -1.76 11.38
CA LYS A 128 -8.22 -2.10 9.97
C LYS A 128 -7.43 -3.33 9.56
N GLU A 129 -8.01 -4.11 8.68
CA GLU A 129 -7.37 -5.29 8.11
C GLU A 129 -7.40 -5.20 6.59
N TYR A 130 -6.23 -5.38 5.95
CA TYR A 130 -6.13 -5.27 4.51
C TYR A 130 -5.50 -6.49 3.87
N THR A 131 -6.08 -6.89 2.73
CA THR A 131 -5.46 -7.81 1.77
C THR A 131 -5.02 -7.05 0.51
N ILE A 132 -3.96 -7.52 -0.14
CA ILE A 132 -3.51 -7.00 -1.43
C ILE A 132 -4.02 -7.83 -2.62
N GLY A 133 -4.82 -8.86 -2.36
CA GLY A 133 -5.43 -9.71 -3.38
C GLY A 133 -5.77 -11.10 -2.87
N ASP A 134 -6.50 -11.86 -3.69
CA ASP A 134 -7.01 -13.19 -3.37
C ASP A 134 -5.93 -14.28 -3.58
N PHE A 135 -4.83 -14.17 -2.84
CA PHE A 135 -3.74 -15.12 -2.82
C PHE A 135 -3.03 -15.10 -1.46
N VAL A 136 -2.33 -16.18 -1.13
CA VAL A 136 -1.62 -16.31 0.14
C VAL A 136 -0.12 -16.09 -0.06
N LEU A 137 0.46 -15.26 0.81
CA LEU A 137 1.90 -15.01 0.91
C LEU A 137 2.46 -15.69 2.15
N THR A 138 3.80 -15.79 2.21
CA THR A 138 4.51 -16.37 3.37
C THR A 138 4.49 -15.47 4.60
N GLY A 139 4.26 -14.15 4.41
CA GLY A 139 4.22 -13.16 5.47
C GLY A 139 3.59 -11.84 5.01
N GLY A 140 3.36 -10.94 5.94
CA GLY A 140 2.75 -9.64 5.72
C GLY A 140 3.73 -8.52 5.35
N GLU A 141 5.03 -8.81 5.26
CA GLU A 141 6.07 -7.82 5.02
C GLU A 141 5.99 -7.20 3.62
N ILE A 142 5.78 -8.02 2.59
CA ILE A 142 5.61 -7.54 1.22
C ILE A 142 4.34 -6.69 1.07
N PRO A 143 3.16 -7.12 1.56
CA PRO A 143 2.00 -6.24 1.67
C PRO A 143 2.27 -4.93 2.40
N ALA A 144 2.94 -4.96 3.55
CA ALA A 144 3.29 -3.76 4.32
C ALA A 144 4.18 -2.80 3.53
N ALA A 145 5.19 -3.32 2.81
CA ALA A 145 6.04 -2.52 1.94
C ALA A 145 5.26 -1.87 0.79
N LEU A 146 4.37 -2.65 0.12
CA LEU A 146 3.51 -2.17 -0.95
C LEU A 146 2.58 -1.05 -0.45
N MET A 147 1.91 -1.27 0.68
CA MET A 147 1.03 -0.27 1.30
C MET A 147 1.81 0.99 1.68
N THR A 148 3.00 0.84 2.26
CA THR A 148 3.87 1.95 2.62
C THR A 148 4.26 2.78 1.40
N ASP A 149 4.65 2.16 0.29
CA ASP A 149 4.98 2.85 -0.95
C ASP A 149 3.77 3.62 -1.50
N ALA A 150 2.60 2.93 -1.60
CA ALA A 150 1.36 3.52 -2.09
C ALA A 150 0.89 4.73 -1.25
N ILE A 151 1.11 4.71 0.07
CA ILE A 151 0.75 5.80 0.98
C ILE A 151 1.76 6.94 0.89
N VAL A 152 3.05 6.62 0.96
CA VAL A 152 4.13 7.63 1.04
C VAL A 152 4.23 8.47 -0.24
N ARG A 153 4.00 7.86 -1.42
CA ARG A 153 4.01 8.60 -2.69
C ARG A 153 2.93 9.68 -2.80
N LEU A 154 1.85 9.56 -2.01
CA LEU A 154 0.75 10.54 -1.94
C LEU A 154 1.04 11.73 -1.02
N LEU A 155 2.08 11.66 -0.21
CA LEU A 155 2.44 12.77 0.68
C LEU A 155 2.87 13.99 -0.14
N PRO A 156 2.38 15.20 0.19
CA PRO A 156 2.77 16.41 -0.52
C PRO A 156 4.29 16.59 -0.57
N GLY A 157 4.85 16.68 -1.78
CA GLY A 157 6.29 16.84 -2.01
C GLY A 157 7.09 15.53 -2.07
N ALA A 158 6.47 14.35 -1.91
CA ALA A 158 7.13 13.06 -2.10
C ALA A 158 7.50 12.84 -3.56
N LEU A 159 6.57 13.06 -4.48
CA LEU A 159 6.82 13.10 -5.92
C LEU A 159 7.34 14.49 -6.33
N GLY A 160 8.10 14.55 -7.40
CA GLY A 160 8.67 15.79 -7.92
C GLY A 160 7.62 16.72 -8.55
N ASP A 161 6.52 16.16 -9.05
CA ASP A 161 5.40 16.85 -9.65
C ASP A 161 4.10 16.44 -8.92
N VAL A 162 3.40 17.43 -8.38
CA VAL A 162 2.14 17.21 -7.65
C VAL A 162 1.03 16.76 -8.61
N GLU A 163 1.03 17.24 -9.86
CA GLU A 163 0.03 16.85 -10.86
C GLU A 163 0.17 15.36 -11.24
N SER A 164 1.39 14.81 -11.16
CA SER A 164 1.63 13.39 -11.44
C SER A 164 0.84 12.47 -10.52
N ALA A 165 0.72 12.79 -9.23
CA ALA A 165 -0.03 11.97 -8.29
C ALA A 165 -1.56 12.08 -8.47
N LEU A 166 -2.03 13.23 -8.95
CA LEU A 166 -3.47 13.48 -9.16
C LEU A 166 -3.98 12.82 -10.43
N ASN A 167 -3.13 12.65 -11.43
CA ASN A 167 -3.46 12.09 -12.73
C ASN A 167 -3.16 10.59 -12.85
N ASP A 168 -2.68 9.95 -11.77
CA ASP A 168 -2.44 8.50 -11.76
C ASP A 168 -3.74 7.69 -11.92
N SER A 169 -3.62 6.50 -12.48
CA SER A 169 -4.71 5.52 -12.55
C SER A 169 -5.43 5.36 -11.20
N PHE A 170 -6.74 5.25 -11.21
CA PHE A 170 -7.65 5.05 -10.08
C PHE A 170 -7.93 6.29 -9.20
N GLN A 171 -7.34 7.45 -9.47
CA GLN A 171 -7.62 8.67 -8.67
C GLN A 171 -9.04 9.19 -8.93
N ASP A 172 -9.46 9.18 -10.18
CA ASP A 172 -10.79 9.59 -10.64
C ASP A 172 -11.68 8.41 -11.10
N GLY A 173 -11.24 7.17 -10.81
CA GLY A 173 -11.92 5.94 -11.23
C GLY A 173 -11.58 5.49 -12.66
N LEU A 174 -10.66 6.17 -13.35
CA LEU A 174 -10.19 5.78 -14.68
C LEU A 174 -8.77 5.20 -14.63
N LEU A 175 -8.41 4.49 -15.69
CA LEU A 175 -7.01 4.15 -15.99
C LEU A 175 -6.36 5.30 -16.75
N GLU A 176 -5.06 5.52 -16.54
CA GLU A 176 -4.28 6.43 -17.36
C GLU A 176 -4.30 6.05 -18.84
N PRO A 177 -4.21 7.07 -19.74
CA PRO A 177 -4.03 6.81 -21.17
C PRO A 177 -2.63 6.24 -21.45
N GLY A 178 -2.45 5.69 -22.65
CA GLY A 178 -1.12 5.28 -23.10
C GLY A 178 -0.15 6.47 -23.19
N VAL A 179 1.02 6.30 -22.59
CA VAL A 179 2.06 7.34 -22.60
C VAL A 179 3.08 7.09 -23.71
N TYR A 180 3.58 8.16 -24.32
CA TYR A 180 4.54 8.13 -25.40
C TYR A 180 5.78 8.96 -25.05
N THR A 181 6.95 8.51 -25.51
CA THR A 181 8.23 9.22 -25.37
C THR A 181 8.96 9.30 -26.71
N ARG A 182 10.06 10.00 -26.75
CA ARG A 182 10.94 10.11 -27.93
C ARG A 182 11.57 8.75 -28.27
N PRO A 183 11.79 8.45 -29.57
CA PRO A 183 11.49 9.28 -30.75
C PRO A 183 10.00 9.24 -31.15
N ALA A 184 9.53 10.24 -31.92
CA ALA A 184 8.15 10.32 -32.40
C ALA A 184 7.75 9.18 -33.34
N GLU A 185 8.73 8.54 -34.00
CA GLU A 185 8.55 7.34 -34.80
C GLU A 185 9.66 6.33 -34.52
N TYR A 186 9.29 5.08 -34.28
CA TYR A 186 10.19 3.96 -34.08
C TYR A 186 9.71 2.73 -34.85
N LYS A 187 10.47 2.24 -35.80
CA LYS A 187 10.15 1.06 -36.64
C LYS A 187 8.77 1.16 -37.34
N GLY A 188 8.36 2.35 -37.74
CA GLY A 188 7.05 2.59 -38.34
C GLY A 188 5.91 2.80 -37.32
N TRP A 189 6.14 2.65 -36.03
CA TRP A 189 5.19 2.95 -34.96
C TRP A 189 5.28 4.42 -34.61
N LYS A 190 4.17 5.13 -34.71
CA LYS A 190 4.11 6.58 -34.56
C LYS A 190 3.41 6.99 -33.27
N VAL A 191 3.89 8.05 -32.67
CA VAL A 191 3.16 8.80 -31.67
C VAL A 191 1.94 9.44 -32.35
N PRO A 192 0.74 9.43 -31.72
CA PRO A 192 -0.43 10.11 -32.27
C PRO A 192 -0.15 11.59 -32.57
N ASP A 193 -0.53 12.05 -33.76
CA ASP A 193 -0.23 13.41 -34.24
C ASP A 193 -0.79 14.48 -33.32
N ILE A 194 -1.90 14.22 -32.63
CA ILE A 194 -2.52 15.14 -31.69
C ILE A 194 -1.57 15.49 -30.53
N LEU A 195 -0.78 14.53 -30.04
CA LEU A 195 0.21 14.75 -28.97
C LEU A 195 1.41 15.60 -29.43
N LEU A 196 1.60 15.74 -30.74
CA LEU A 196 2.66 16.54 -31.36
C LEU A 196 2.15 17.92 -31.81
N SER A 197 0.84 18.18 -31.69
CA SER A 197 0.17 19.36 -32.24
C SER A 197 0.50 20.68 -31.53
N GLY A 198 0.92 20.60 -30.24
CA GLY A 198 1.11 21.79 -29.41
C GLY A 198 -0.21 22.43 -28.94
N ASN A 199 -1.38 21.88 -29.28
CA ASN A 199 -2.69 22.37 -28.84
C ASN A 199 -3.12 21.67 -27.56
N GLN A 200 -2.82 22.31 -26.41
CA GLN A 200 -3.03 21.74 -25.08
C GLN A 200 -4.49 21.29 -24.87
N ALA A 201 -5.49 22.11 -25.18
CA ALA A 201 -6.89 21.76 -24.97
C ALA A 201 -7.29 20.49 -25.74
N LYS A 202 -6.88 20.38 -27.01
CA LYS A 202 -7.16 19.16 -27.80
C LYS A 202 -6.40 17.93 -27.31
N VAL A 203 -5.21 18.12 -26.74
CA VAL A 203 -4.43 17.03 -26.13
C VAL A 203 -5.13 16.55 -24.88
N GLU A 204 -5.62 17.44 -24.02
CA GLU A 204 -6.37 17.09 -22.80
C GLU A 204 -7.65 16.32 -23.13
N ASP A 205 -8.45 16.79 -24.10
CA ASP A 205 -9.65 16.06 -24.56
C ASP A 205 -9.30 14.68 -25.06
N TRP A 206 -8.25 14.54 -25.85
CA TRP A 206 -7.81 13.25 -26.39
C TRP A 206 -7.30 12.31 -25.30
N LEU A 207 -6.56 12.82 -24.30
CA LEU A 207 -6.08 12.02 -23.17
C LEU A 207 -7.26 11.49 -22.35
N TYR A 208 -8.28 12.31 -22.12
CA TYR A 208 -9.49 11.87 -21.42
C TYR A 208 -10.24 10.76 -22.19
N ASP A 209 -10.44 10.93 -23.51
CA ASP A 209 -11.08 9.93 -24.36
C ASP A 209 -10.30 8.62 -24.37
N GLU A 210 -8.96 8.68 -24.42
CA GLU A 210 -8.10 7.50 -24.34
C GLU A 210 -8.14 6.82 -22.97
N SER A 211 -8.19 7.58 -21.87
CA SER A 211 -8.40 7.03 -20.53
C SER A 211 -9.71 6.27 -20.45
N LEU A 212 -10.79 6.86 -20.94
CA LEU A 212 -12.09 6.23 -20.95
C LEU A 212 -12.11 4.96 -21.82
N ARG A 213 -11.53 5.01 -23.03
CA ARG A 213 -11.36 3.84 -23.90
C ARG A 213 -10.57 2.73 -23.22
N HIS A 214 -9.42 3.07 -22.63
CA HIS A 214 -8.53 2.15 -21.93
C HIS A 214 -9.24 1.48 -20.75
N THR A 215 -10.00 2.27 -19.98
CA THR A 215 -10.78 1.77 -18.84
C THR A 215 -11.86 0.82 -19.30
N LYS A 216 -12.64 1.15 -20.34
CA LYS A 216 -13.67 0.27 -20.92
C LYS A 216 -13.10 -1.07 -21.38
N GLU A 217 -11.93 -1.06 -21.99
CA GLU A 217 -11.30 -2.27 -22.52
C GLU A 217 -10.67 -3.16 -21.46
N ARG A 218 -10.07 -2.58 -20.44
CA ARG A 218 -9.22 -3.31 -19.47
C ARG A 218 -9.84 -3.49 -18.09
N ARG A 219 -10.60 -2.51 -17.64
CA ARG A 219 -11.20 -2.47 -16.32
C ARG A 219 -12.61 -1.86 -16.37
N PRO A 220 -13.54 -2.50 -17.10
CA PRO A 220 -14.92 -2.03 -17.21
C PRO A 220 -15.63 -1.96 -15.85
N ASP A 221 -15.18 -2.75 -14.89
CA ASP A 221 -15.66 -2.73 -13.50
C ASP A 221 -15.49 -1.37 -12.80
N LEU A 222 -14.52 -0.54 -13.21
CA LEU A 222 -14.30 0.79 -12.65
C LEU A 222 -15.36 1.82 -13.07
N LEU A 223 -16.07 1.56 -14.18
CA LEU A 223 -17.09 2.47 -14.71
C LEU A 223 -18.47 2.29 -14.05
N GLY A 224 -18.63 1.31 -13.16
CA GLY A 224 -19.89 0.94 -12.53
C GLY A 224 -20.89 0.32 -13.54
N ASP A 225 -22.03 -0.15 -13.04
CA ASP A 225 -23.10 -0.76 -13.87
C ASP A 225 -23.92 0.26 -14.71
N ASN A 226 -23.45 1.49 -14.88
CA ASN A 226 -24.12 2.55 -15.65
C ASN A 226 -23.98 2.37 -17.17
N THR A 227 -23.64 1.18 -17.67
CA THR A 227 -23.59 0.92 -19.13
C THR A 227 -24.97 0.72 -19.77
N ASN A 228 -26.08 0.85 -19.01
CA ASN A 228 -27.43 0.65 -19.55
C ASN A 228 -28.16 1.93 -20.02
N ASP A 229 -27.58 3.12 -19.91
CA ASP A 229 -28.25 4.39 -20.24
C ASP A 229 -27.73 5.11 -21.51
N LEU A 230 -27.03 4.42 -22.40
CA LEU A 230 -26.65 4.97 -23.71
C LEU A 230 -27.08 4.03 -24.83
N HIS A 231 -28.39 4.00 -25.08
CA HIS A 231 -28.98 3.58 -26.36
C HIS A 231 -29.80 4.71 -26.97
#